data_dc2f8b4bd0316db0f171edf05916226e
#
_entry.id   dc2f8b4bd0316db0f171edf05916226e
#
_cell.length_a   1.000
_cell.length_b   1.000
_cell.length_c   1.000
_cell.angle_alpha   90.00
_cell.angle_beta   90.00
_cell.angle_gamma   90.00
#
_symmetry.space_group_name_H-M   'P 1'
#
loop_
_entity.id
_entity.type
_entity.pdbx_description
1 polymer ?
#
loop_
_entity_poly.entity_id
_entity_poly.type
_entity_poly.pdbx_seq_one_letter_code
_entity_poly.pdbx_strand_id
1 'polypeptide(L)'
;MRPESQQLIVIIIAGTIMLLLLGMFIISFLFFYQRKHNNHITEKEQQQAAFRQELLKTQIEMQEQTLNYVSREIHDNVTQVLSFVKLNLAFTGNLAETERTNKIDESRKLVSQAIGDLRDLSKSLSFEHIAQLGLVKTIAIEVERLNKSNIMEAVMNVEGQPISLGDERELVFFRIFQEALNNALKHAGASQFKIGMRYDANSFSLTIVDNGAGFDYAALKAGGSGLRNMQNRAALVGAVAKISSEPGKGCCIAIDIASLAK
;
A
#
# COMPACT_ATOMS: atom_id res chain seq x y z
N MET A 1 39.36 76.34 26.27
CA MET A 1 39.54 74.90 25.98
C MET A 1 40.32 74.76 24.70
N ARG A 2 41.42 74.01 24.69
CA ARG A 2 42.23 73.84 23.48
C ARG A 2 41.41 73.07 22.41
N PRO A 3 41.49 73.49 21.11
CA PRO A 3 40.67 72.84 20.05
C PRO A 3 40.91 71.33 19.93
N GLU A 4 42.05 70.84 20.31
CA GLU A 4 42.40 69.43 20.32
C GLU A 4 41.56 68.59 21.31
N SER A 5 41.19 69.13 22.50
CA SER A 5 40.41 68.45 23.48
C SER A 5 38.92 68.32 23.04
N GLN A 6 38.37 69.22 22.25
CA GLN A 6 37.08 69.13 21.68
C GLN A 6 36.97 68.07 20.57
N GLN A 7 37.99 67.98 19.73
CA GLN A 7 38.03 66.94 18.70
C GLN A 7 38.14 65.54 19.29
N LEU A 8 38.94 65.34 20.36
CA LEU A 8 39.06 64.05 21.04
C LEU A 8 37.71 63.58 21.67
N ILE A 9 36.96 64.52 22.27
CA ILE A 9 35.64 64.23 22.84
C ILE A 9 34.67 63.78 21.74
N VAL A 10 34.64 64.46 20.60
CA VAL A 10 33.78 64.13 19.46
C VAL A 10 34.09 62.72 18.90
N ILE A 11 35.38 62.41 18.78
CA ILE A 11 35.82 61.05 18.29
C ILE A 11 35.39 59.96 19.27
N ILE A 12 35.51 60.19 20.58
CA ILE A 12 35.08 59.20 21.59
C ILE A 12 33.58 59.02 21.56
N ILE A 13 32.79 60.11 21.48
CA ILE A 13 31.33 60.01 21.38
C ILE A 13 30.89 59.31 20.09
N ALA A 14 31.51 59.64 18.96
CA ALA A 14 31.19 58.98 17.68
C ALA A 14 31.54 57.46 17.72
N GLY A 15 32.70 57.10 18.32
CA GLY A 15 33.09 55.71 18.51
C GLY A 15 32.15 54.92 19.43
N THR A 16 31.71 55.53 20.53
CA THR A 16 30.74 54.88 21.43
C THR A 16 29.36 54.69 20.79
N ILE A 17 28.88 55.70 20.04
CA ILE A 17 27.62 55.59 19.30
C ILE A 17 27.74 54.49 18.24
N MET A 18 28.85 54.39 17.50
CA MET A 18 29.09 53.36 16.50
C MET A 18 29.09 51.95 17.13
N LEU A 19 29.73 51.78 18.31
CA LEU A 19 29.73 50.51 19.05
C LEU A 19 28.34 50.12 19.52
N LEU A 20 27.53 51.08 20.00
CA LEU A 20 26.16 50.82 20.40
C LEU A 20 25.27 50.41 19.22
N LEU A 21 25.41 51.07 18.08
CA LEU A 21 24.72 50.69 16.85
C LEU A 21 25.10 49.30 16.36
N LEU A 22 26.40 48.96 16.40
CA LEU A 22 26.88 47.63 16.06
C LEU A 22 26.34 46.57 17.00
N GLY A 23 26.33 46.83 18.32
CA GLY A 23 25.73 45.94 19.32
C GLY A 23 24.24 45.72 19.08
N MET A 24 23.49 46.80 18.81
CA MET A 24 22.03 46.70 18.49
C MET A 24 21.81 45.90 17.19
N PHE A 25 22.62 46.09 16.18
CA PHE A 25 22.57 45.34 14.92
C PHE A 25 22.81 43.83 15.14
N ILE A 26 23.83 43.46 15.92
CA ILE A 26 24.16 42.09 16.23
C ILE A 26 22.99 41.42 17.00
N ILE A 27 22.47 42.10 18.01
CA ILE A 27 21.33 41.58 18.79
C ILE A 27 20.10 41.38 17.89
N SER A 28 19.78 42.37 17.05
CA SER A 28 18.64 42.27 16.12
C SER A 28 18.83 41.13 15.10
N PHE A 29 20.07 41.00 14.59
CA PHE A 29 20.40 39.89 13.66
C PHE A 29 20.26 38.52 14.31
N LEU A 30 20.76 38.35 15.54
CA LEU A 30 20.67 37.11 16.29
C LEU A 30 19.16 36.75 16.56
N PHE A 31 18.37 37.76 16.93
CA PHE A 31 16.93 37.58 17.17
C PHE A 31 16.18 37.18 15.90
N PHE A 32 16.52 37.81 14.78
CA PHE A 32 15.95 37.47 13.47
C PHE A 32 16.36 36.05 13.03
N TYR A 33 17.61 35.70 13.22
CA TYR A 33 18.12 34.36 12.87
C TYR A 33 17.47 33.27 13.74
N GLN A 34 17.36 33.52 15.04
CA GLN A 34 16.75 32.60 15.99
C GLN A 34 15.24 32.40 15.69
N ARG A 35 14.55 33.48 15.35
CA ARG A 35 13.13 33.40 14.94
C ARG A 35 12.94 32.62 13.65
N LYS A 36 13.80 32.81 12.67
CA LYS A 36 13.79 32.05 11.41
C LYS A 36 14.07 30.58 11.65
N HIS A 37 15.04 30.27 12.50
CA HIS A 37 15.39 28.90 12.86
C HIS A 37 14.24 28.19 13.59
N ASN A 38 13.61 28.83 14.57
CA ASN A 38 12.47 28.28 15.29
C ASN A 38 11.27 28.04 14.37
N ASN A 39 10.99 28.95 13.45
CA ASN A 39 9.90 28.76 12.47
C ASN A 39 10.15 27.52 11.59
N HIS A 40 11.38 27.28 11.14
CA HIS A 40 11.71 26.09 10.37
C HIS A 40 11.57 24.79 11.15
N ILE A 41 11.88 24.81 12.45
CA ILE A 41 11.68 23.64 13.32
C ILE A 41 10.18 23.36 13.45
N THR A 42 9.37 24.38 13.77
CA THR A 42 7.93 24.25 13.93
C THR A 42 7.25 23.79 12.64
N GLU A 43 7.67 24.31 11.50
CA GLU A 43 7.19 23.89 10.18
C GLU A 43 7.50 22.40 9.90
N LYS A 44 8.71 21.95 10.22
CA LYS A 44 9.10 20.53 10.12
C LYS A 44 8.27 19.63 11.05
N GLU A 45 8.07 20.04 12.29
CA GLU A 45 7.25 19.30 13.26
C GLU A 45 5.80 19.20 12.80
N GLN A 46 5.24 20.28 12.27
CA GLN A 46 3.87 20.28 11.69
C GLN A 46 3.78 19.35 10.47
N GLN A 47 4.76 19.39 9.58
CA GLN A 47 4.81 18.50 8.42
C GLN A 47 4.92 17.03 8.85
N GLN A 48 5.75 16.72 9.83
CA GLN A 48 5.88 15.37 10.38
C GLN A 48 4.60 14.90 11.08
N ALA A 49 3.94 15.77 11.83
CA ALA A 49 2.67 15.46 12.48
C ALA A 49 1.55 15.21 11.46
N ALA A 50 1.45 16.05 10.42
CA ALA A 50 0.49 15.88 9.34
C ALA A 50 0.76 14.57 8.55
N PHE A 51 2.02 14.27 8.27
CA PHE A 51 2.40 13.02 7.62
C PHE A 51 2.04 11.80 8.47
N ARG A 52 2.30 11.85 9.79
CA ARG A 52 1.95 10.78 10.72
C ARG A 52 0.43 10.57 10.82
N GLN A 53 -0.34 11.64 10.80
CA GLN A 53 -1.81 11.56 10.74
C GLN A 53 -2.31 10.90 9.45
N GLU A 54 -1.75 11.27 8.30
CA GLU A 54 -2.11 10.66 7.01
C GLU A 54 -1.76 9.17 6.97
N LEU A 55 -0.62 8.79 7.57
CA LEU A 55 -0.17 7.41 7.75
C LEU A 55 -1.19 6.59 8.56
N LEU A 56 -1.59 7.10 9.72
CA LEU A 56 -2.58 6.44 10.58
C LEU A 56 -3.94 6.31 9.88
N LYS A 57 -4.37 7.36 9.17
CA LYS A 57 -5.60 7.33 8.39
C LYS A 57 -5.55 6.27 7.31
N THR A 58 -4.45 6.17 6.58
CA THR A 58 -4.24 5.13 5.56
C THR A 58 -4.25 3.73 6.17
N GLN A 59 -3.66 3.56 7.36
CA GLN A 59 -3.72 2.29 8.09
C GLN A 59 -5.15 1.89 8.47
N ILE A 60 -5.94 2.83 8.99
CA ILE A 60 -7.36 2.59 9.34
C ILE A 60 -8.17 2.23 8.09
N GLU A 61 -8.02 2.99 7.00
CA GLU A 61 -8.69 2.70 5.73
C GLU A 61 -8.30 1.31 5.18
N MET A 62 -7.04 0.91 5.30
CA MET A 62 -6.59 -0.44 4.94
C MET A 62 -7.26 -1.52 5.80
N GLN A 63 -7.38 -1.28 7.10
CA GLN A 63 -8.00 -2.20 8.03
C GLN A 63 -9.50 -2.37 7.73
N GLU A 64 -10.20 -1.26 7.47
CA GLU A 64 -11.62 -1.28 7.07
C GLU A 64 -11.81 -2.01 5.73
N GLN A 65 -10.98 -1.77 4.73
CA GLN A 65 -11.06 -2.47 3.45
C GLN A 65 -10.83 -3.97 3.60
N THR A 66 -9.89 -4.36 4.46
CA THR A 66 -9.62 -5.76 4.76
C THR A 66 -10.82 -6.41 5.45
N LEU A 67 -11.39 -5.77 6.47
CA LEU A 67 -12.59 -6.26 7.16
C LEU A 67 -13.79 -6.37 6.22
N ASN A 68 -14.00 -5.40 5.33
CA ASN A 68 -15.05 -5.42 4.33
C ASN A 68 -14.85 -6.52 3.27
N TYR A 69 -13.62 -6.80 2.89
CA TYR A 69 -13.30 -7.93 2.03
C TYR A 69 -13.62 -9.26 2.71
N VAL A 70 -13.16 -9.45 3.94
CA VAL A 70 -13.44 -10.65 4.76
C VAL A 70 -14.93 -10.88 4.93
N SER A 71 -15.64 -9.82 5.29
CA SER A 71 -17.09 -9.89 5.52
C SER A 71 -17.85 -10.33 4.26
N ARG A 72 -17.47 -9.81 3.10
CA ARG A 72 -18.07 -10.21 1.83
C ARG A 72 -17.71 -11.64 1.46
N GLU A 73 -16.45 -12.04 1.59
CA GLU A 73 -16.00 -13.38 1.25
C GLU A 73 -16.66 -14.44 2.15
N ILE A 74 -16.81 -14.17 3.45
CA ILE A 74 -17.56 -15.03 4.37
C ILE A 74 -19.04 -15.10 3.97
N HIS A 75 -19.66 -13.96 3.65
CA HIS A 75 -21.07 -13.93 3.27
C HIS A 75 -21.30 -14.68 1.95
N ASP A 76 -20.50 -14.43 0.94
CA ASP A 76 -20.74 -14.94 -0.41
C ASP A 76 -20.36 -16.42 -0.54
N ASN A 77 -19.25 -16.85 0.06
CA ASN A 77 -18.79 -18.22 -0.09
C ASN A 77 -19.27 -19.15 1.04
N VAL A 78 -19.22 -18.69 2.29
CA VAL A 78 -19.55 -19.58 3.43
C VAL A 78 -21.04 -19.59 3.74
N THR A 79 -21.65 -18.41 3.86
CA THR A 79 -23.07 -18.32 4.23
C THR A 79 -23.98 -18.90 3.16
N GLN A 80 -23.66 -18.68 1.87
CA GLN A 80 -24.43 -19.25 0.77
C GLN A 80 -24.32 -20.78 0.73
N VAL A 81 -23.08 -21.32 0.85
CA VAL A 81 -22.86 -22.78 0.87
C VAL A 81 -23.55 -23.41 2.06
N LEU A 82 -23.44 -22.85 3.26
CA LEU A 82 -24.15 -23.38 4.44
C LEU A 82 -25.66 -23.30 4.32
N SER A 83 -26.21 -22.27 3.68
CA SER A 83 -27.62 -22.14 3.39
C SER A 83 -28.10 -23.24 2.44
N PHE A 84 -27.29 -23.55 1.41
CA PHE A 84 -27.60 -24.62 0.46
C PHE A 84 -27.53 -26.00 1.12
N VAL A 85 -26.51 -26.23 1.97
CA VAL A 85 -26.41 -27.46 2.79
C VAL A 85 -27.63 -27.63 3.70
N LYS A 86 -28.04 -26.55 4.40
CA LYS A 86 -29.23 -26.54 5.25
C LYS A 86 -30.48 -26.92 4.46
N LEU A 87 -30.62 -26.37 3.25
CA LEU A 87 -31.77 -26.68 2.37
C LEU A 87 -31.74 -28.15 1.92
N ASN A 88 -30.57 -28.63 1.45
CA ASN A 88 -30.39 -30.02 1.07
C ASN A 88 -30.77 -30.99 2.20
N LEU A 89 -30.30 -30.73 3.41
CA LEU A 89 -30.60 -31.56 4.58
C LEU A 89 -32.07 -31.49 5.00
N ALA A 90 -32.74 -30.34 4.84
CA ALA A 90 -34.17 -30.20 5.18
C ALA A 90 -35.09 -31.12 4.33
N PHE A 91 -34.71 -31.39 3.10
CA PHE A 91 -35.48 -32.22 2.18
C PHE A 91 -35.15 -33.71 2.24
N THR A 92 -34.18 -34.15 3.08
CA THR A 92 -33.79 -35.57 3.14
C THR A 92 -34.82 -36.49 3.84
N GLY A 93 -35.76 -35.91 4.61
CA GLY A 93 -36.69 -36.70 5.43
C GLY A 93 -37.65 -37.58 4.63
N ASN A 94 -38.01 -37.22 3.39
CA ASN A 94 -39.02 -37.90 2.57
C ASN A 94 -38.43 -38.61 1.32
N LEU A 95 -37.10 -38.70 1.22
CA LEU A 95 -36.42 -39.29 0.06
C LEU A 95 -36.15 -40.78 0.24
N ALA A 96 -36.06 -41.52 -0.87
CA ALA A 96 -35.55 -42.89 -0.88
C ALA A 96 -34.12 -42.94 -0.34
N GLU A 97 -33.71 -44.06 0.25
CA GLU A 97 -32.43 -44.19 0.97
C GLU A 97 -31.21 -43.85 0.12
N THR A 98 -31.24 -44.22 -1.15
CA THR A 98 -30.16 -43.90 -2.12
C THR A 98 -30.07 -42.41 -2.42
N GLU A 99 -31.20 -41.73 -2.60
CA GLU A 99 -31.23 -40.26 -2.85
C GLU A 99 -30.86 -39.47 -1.58
N ARG A 100 -31.26 -39.95 -0.41
CA ARG A 100 -30.88 -39.39 0.88
C ARG A 100 -29.37 -39.45 1.09
N THR A 101 -28.76 -40.62 0.81
CA THR A 101 -27.30 -40.81 0.92
C THR A 101 -26.57 -39.87 -0.02
N ASN A 102 -27.02 -39.77 -1.28
CA ASN A 102 -26.39 -38.84 -2.26
C ASN A 102 -26.45 -37.38 -1.81
N LYS A 103 -27.61 -36.94 -1.27
CA LYS A 103 -27.72 -35.54 -0.76
C LYS A 103 -26.88 -35.27 0.48
N ILE A 104 -26.71 -36.26 1.34
CA ILE A 104 -25.81 -36.15 2.50
C ILE A 104 -24.34 -36.06 2.04
N ASP A 105 -23.92 -36.85 1.07
CA ASP A 105 -22.56 -36.83 0.54
C ASP A 105 -22.27 -35.55 -0.23
N GLU A 106 -23.22 -35.02 -0.99
CA GLU A 106 -23.12 -33.70 -1.62
C GLU A 106 -22.97 -32.61 -0.57
N SER A 107 -23.81 -32.64 0.49
CA SER A 107 -23.71 -31.68 1.60
C SER A 107 -22.36 -31.76 2.32
N ARG A 108 -21.82 -32.97 2.52
CA ARG A 108 -20.48 -33.16 3.11
C ARG A 108 -19.38 -32.59 2.26
N LYS A 109 -19.43 -32.76 0.91
CA LYS A 109 -18.47 -32.15 -0.02
C LYS A 109 -18.54 -30.65 0.04
N LEU A 110 -19.74 -30.06 0.04
CA LEU A 110 -19.91 -28.59 0.13
C LEU A 110 -19.37 -28.01 1.45
N VAL A 111 -19.63 -28.68 2.59
CA VAL A 111 -19.06 -28.27 3.88
C VAL A 111 -17.53 -28.35 3.87
N SER A 112 -16.96 -29.43 3.30
CA SER A 112 -15.52 -29.59 3.20
C SER A 112 -14.88 -28.50 2.32
N GLN A 113 -15.55 -28.10 1.25
CA GLN A 113 -15.14 -26.97 0.41
C GLN A 113 -15.17 -25.65 1.18
N ALA A 114 -16.28 -25.35 1.87
CA ALA A 114 -16.41 -24.13 2.68
C ALA A 114 -15.34 -24.03 3.79
N ILE A 115 -14.98 -25.16 4.41
CA ILE A 115 -13.89 -25.22 5.39
C ILE A 115 -12.55 -24.92 4.72
N GLY A 116 -12.32 -25.42 3.51
CA GLY A 116 -11.14 -25.10 2.70
C GLY A 116 -11.05 -23.60 2.38
N ASP A 117 -12.13 -23.04 1.88
CA ASP A 117 -12.24 -21.63 1.51
C ASP A 117 -12.02 -20.70 2.73
N LEU A 118 -12.59 -21.05 3.90
CA LEU A 118 -12.34 -20.33 5.16
C LEU A 118 -10.86 -20.40 5.60
N ARG A 119 -10.25 -21.58 5.45
CA ARG A 119 -8.83 -21.76 5.80
C ARG A 119 -7.93 -20.93 4.88
N ASP A 120 -8.25 -20.91 3.59
CA ASP A 120 -7.50 -20.14 2.60
C ASP A 120 -7.71 -18.63 2.79
N LEU A 121 -8.94 -18.21 3.13
CA LEU A 121 -9.24 -16.83 3.53
C LEU A 121 -8.43 -16.42 4.77
N SER A 122 -8.41 -17.26 5.81
CA SER A 122 -7.62 -17.01 7.03
C SER A 122 -6.12 -16.88 6.72
N LYS A 123 -5.58 -17.71 5.84
CA LYS A 123 -4.18 -17.64 5.42
C LYS A 123 -3.87 -16.39 4.60
N SER A 124 -4.76 -15.99 3.70
CA SER A 124 -4.57 -14.78 2.86
C SER A 124 -4.63 -13.49 3.66
N LEU A 125 -5.25 -13.50 4.85
CA LEU A 125 -5.35 -12.37 5.77
C LEU A 125 -4.20 -12.31 6.77
N SER A 126 -3.44 -13.40 6.91
CA SER A 126 -2.39 -13.49 7.92
C SER A 126 -1.12 -12.78 7.47
N PHE A 127 -0.77 -11.70 8.18
CA PHE A 127 0.57 -11.10 8.15
C PHE A 127 1.67 -12.15 8.34
N GLU A 128 1.40 -13.15 9.19
CA GLU A 128 2.31 -14.27 9.48
C GLU A 128 2.67 -15.07 8.23
N HIS A 129 1.78 -15.16 7.24
CA HIS A 129 2.02 -15.94 6.02
C HIS A 129 3.06 -15.29 5.12
N ILE A 130 3.04 -13.96 4.98
CA ILE A 130 4.03 -13.21 4.20
C ILE A 130 5.37 -13.23 4.93
N ALA A 131 5.37 -13.01 6.25
CA ALA A 131 6.58 -13.07 7.08
C ALA A 131 7.25 -14.44 7.07
N GLN A 132 6.47 -15.54 6.96
CA GLN A 132 7.01 -16.90 6.93
C GLN A 132 7.44 -17.37 5.54
N LEU A 133 6.69 -17.05 4.49
CA LEU A 133 6.91 -17.56 3.14
C LEU A 133 7.67 -16.59 2.23
N GLY A 134 7.63 -15.30 2.53
CA GLY A 134 8.15 -14.23 1.69
C GLY A 134 7.24 -13.88 0.51
N LEU A 135 7.50 -12.72 -0.09
CA LEU A 135 6.68 -12.13 -1.16
C LEU A 135 6.52 -13.06 -2.37
N VAL A 136 7.65 -13.64 -2.84
CA VAL A 136 7.67 -14.47 -4.07
C VAL A 136 6.75 -15.69 -3.94
N LYS A 137 6.89 -16.45 -2.85
CA LYS A 137 6.08 -17.66 -2.64
C LYS A 137 4.61 -17.32 -2.43
N THR A 138 4.32 -16.23 -1.71
CA THR A 138 2.94 -15.81 -1.45
C THR A 138 2.24 -15.42 -2.75
N ILE A 139 2.89 -14.66 -3.64
CA ILE A 139 2.32 -14.32 -4.96
C ILE A 139 2.22 -15.57 -5.85
N ALA A 140 3.19 -16.49 -5.82
CA ALA A 140 3.12 -17.71 -6.60
C ALA A 140 1.89 -18.59 -6.25
N ILE A 141 1.53 -18.66 -4.97
CA ILE A 141 0.33 -19.36 -4.51
C ILE A 141 -0.95 -18.71 -5.10
N GLU A 142 -1.04 -17.38 -5.10
CA GLU A 142 -2.19 -16.67 -5.69
C GLU A 142 -2.26 -16.86 -7.22
N VAL A 143 -1.12 -16.85 -7.91
CA VAL A 143 -1.03 -17.13 -9.36
C VAL A 143 -1.52 -18.56 -9.66
N GLU A 144 -1.11 -19.56 -8.88
CA GLU A 144 -1.58 -20.93 -9.04
C GLU A 144 -3.10 -21.05 -8.81
N ARG A 145 -3.63 -20.34 -7.80
CA ARG A 145 -5.06 -20.30 -7.49
C ARG A 145 -5.86 -19.68 -8.64
N LEU A 146 -5.38 -18.58 -9.22
CA LEU A 146 -6.00 -17.93 -10.39
C LEU A 146 -6.06 -18.88 -11.58
N ASN A 147 -4.95 -19.54 -11.90
CA ASN A 147 -4.89 -20.45 -13.02
C ASN A 147 -5.81 -21.68 -12.82
N LYS A 148 -5.96 -22.17 -11.60
CA LYS A 148 -6.92 -23.24 -11.26
C LYS A 148 -8.37 -22.81 -11.40
N SER A 149 -8.68 -21.53 -11.23
CA SER A 149 -10.06 -21.05 -11.38
C SER A 149 -10.52 -20.90 -12.83
N ASN A 150 -9.61 -20.92 -13.79
CA ASN A 150 -9.85 -20.68 -15.22
C ASN A 150 -10.52 -19.32 -15.54
N ILE A 151 -10.48 -18.36 -14.62
CA ILE A 151 -11.07 -17.03 -14.83
C ILE A 151 -10.13 -16.16 -15.67
N MET A 152 -8.82 -16.27 -15.43
CA MET A 152 -7.79 -15.46 -16.07
C MET A 152 -6.46 -16.23 -16.05
N GLU A 153 -5.70 -16.14 -17.13
CA GLU A 153 -4.36 -16.69 -17.20
C GLU A 153 -3.37 -15.78 -16.47
N ALA A 154 -2.69 -16.28 -15.46
CA ALA A 154 -1.71 -15.53 -14.70
C ALA A 154 -0.30 -16.13 -14.90
N VAL A 155 0.67 -15.24 -15.20
CA VAL A 155 2.07 -15.62 -15.40
C VAL A 155 2.96 -14.79 -14.48
N MET A 156 3.88 -15.46 -13.78
CA MET A 156 4.86 -14.82 -12.92
C MET A 156 6.27 -15.10 -13.40
N ASN A 157 7.09 -14.06 -13.50
CA ASN A 157 8.51 -14.12 -13.81
C ASN A 157 9.32 -13.50 -12.68
N VAL A 158 10.39 -14.18 -12.25
CA VAL A 158 11.30 -13.67 -11.21
C VAL A 158 12.71 -13.64 -11.78
N GLU A 159 13.31 -12.47 -11.85
CA GLU A 159 14.69 -12.25 -12.31
C GLU A 159 15.58 -11.90 -11.10
N GLY A 160 16.78 -12.46 -11.09
CA GLY A 160 17.74 -12.33 -9.99
C GLY A 160 17.50 -13.33 -8.86
N GLN A 161 18.24 -13.20 -7.77
CA GLN A 161 18.06 -14.03 -6.59
C GLN A 161 17.16 -13.33 -5.58
N PRO A 162 16.01 -13.93 -5.20
CA PRO A 162 15.13 -13.35 -4.19
C PRO A 162 15.85 -13.15 -2.86
N ILE A 163 15.80 -11.92 -2.36
CA ILE A 163 16.29 -11.54 -1.04
C ILE A 163 15.10 -11.01 -0.24
N SER A 164 15.17 -11.10 1.09
CA SER A 164 14.15 -10.48 1.95
C SER A 164 14.23 -8.97 1.82
N LEU A 165 13.08 -8.36 1.54
CA LEU A 165 12.93 -6.90 1.49
C LEU A 165 12.57 -6.30 2.85
N GLY A 166 12.31 -7.18 3.84
CA GLY A 166 11.76 -6.85 5.14
C GLY A 166 10.23 -6.91 5.17
N ASP A 167 9.70 -7.33 6.31
CA ASP A 167 8.28 -7.67 6.48
C ASP A 167 7.32 -6.55 6.06
N GLU A 168 7.64 -5.29 6.38
CA GLU A 168 6.81 -4.15 6.04
C GLU A 168 6.72 -3.92 4.52
N ARG A 169 7.88 -3.99 3.83
CA ARG A 169 7.94 -3.81 2.37
C ARG A 169 7.22 -4.93 1.64
N GLU A 170 7.48 -6.17 2.04
CA GLU A 170 6.85 -7.34 1.43
C GLU A 170 5.33 -7.34 1.61
N LEU A 171 4.86 -6.94 2.79
CA LEU A 171 3.43 -6.75 3.04
C LEU A 171 2.82 -5.69 2.14
N VAL A 172 3.45 -4.52 2.04
CA VAL A 172 2.95 -3.41 1.19
C VAL A 172 2.89 -3.84 -0.27
N PHE A 173 3.92 -4.50 -0.79
CA PHE A 173 3.93 -4.98 -2.17
C PHE A 173 2.88 -6.03 -2.44
N PHE A 174 2.68 -6.95 -1.50
CA PHE A 174 1.60 -7.92 -1.60
C PHE A 174 0.23 -7.27 -1.59
N ARG A 175 -0.01 -6.25 -0.77
CA ARG A 175 -1.27 -5.50 -0.77
C ARG A 175 -1.51 -4.75 -2.07
N ILE A 176 -0.46 -4.18 -2.67
CA ILE A 176 -0.58 -3.54 -3.99
C ILE A 176 -0.89 -4.60 -5.06
N PHE A 177 -0.25 -5.77 -5.01
CA PHE A 177 -0.58 -6.90 -5.88
C PHE A 177 -2.05 -7.34 -5.73
N GLN A 178 -2.55 -7.50 -4.51
CA GLN A 178 -3.96 -7.86 -4.26
C GLN A 178 -4.93 -6.82 -4.83
N GLU A 179 -4.66 -5.54 -4.66
CA GLU A 179 -5.49 -4.45 -5.20
C GLU A 179 -5.46 -4.45 -6.73
N ALA A 180 -4.28 -4.63 -7.34
CA ALA A 180 -4.14 -4.74 -8.79
C ALA A 180 -4.92 -5.93 -9.36
N LEU A 181 -4.82 -7.09 -8.71
CA LEU A 181 -5.56 -8.29 -9.07
C LEU A 181 -7.07 -8.09 -8.96
N ASN A 182 -7.52 -7.50 -7.85
CA ASN A 182 -8.94 -7.21 -7.64
C ASN A 182 -9.49 -6.24 -8.70
N ASN A 183 -8.69 -5.24 -9.09
CA ASN A 183 -9.06 -4.31 -10.16
C ASN A 183 -9.13 -5.01 -11.52
N ALA A 184 -8.19 -5.91 -11.83
CA ALA A 184 -8.20 -6.71 -13.05
C ALA A 184 -9.45 -7.61 -13.12
N LEU A 185 -9.81 -8.27 -12.01
CA LEU A 185 -10.97 -9.16 -11.95
C LEU A 185 -12.31 -8.42 -12.00
N LYS A 186 -12.44 -7.27 -11.31
CA LYS A 186 -13.73 -6.58 -11.16
C LYS A 186 -14.02 -5.56 -12.24
N HIS A 187 -12.98 -4.91 -12.76
CA HIS A 187 -13.15 -3.72 -13.59
C HIS A 187 -12.57 -3.85 -14.98
N ALA A 188 -11.51 -4.64 -15.15
CA ALA A 188 -10.80 -4.68 -16.41
C ALA A 188 -11.32 -5.73 -17.38
N GLY A 189 -12.00 -6.80 -16.92
CA GLY A 189 -12.36 -7.93 -17.77
C GLY A 189 -11.13 -8.57 -18.44
N ALA A 190 -9.99 -8.55 -17.76
CA ALA A 190 -8.72 -9.04 -18.29
C ALA A 190 -8.73 -10.57 -18.45
N SER A 191 -8.13 -11.06 -19.54
CA SER A 191 -7.89 -12.48 -19.78
C SER A 191 -6.47 -12.92 -19.40
N GLN A 192 -5.54 -11.96 -19.27
CA GLN A 192 -4.14 -12.21 -18.88
C GLN A 192 -3.69 -11.24 -17.81
N PHE A 193 -2.89 -11.79 -16.86
CA PHE A 193 -2.31 -11.05 -15.76
C PHE A 193 -0.84 -11.45 -15.59
N LYS A 194 0.07 -10.51 -15.78
CA LYS A 194 1.52 -10.77 -15.78
C LYS A 194 2.17 -10.08 -14.60
N ILE A 195 2.99 -10.83 -13.86
CA ILE A 195 3.75 -10.34 -12.72
C ILE A 195 5.23 -10.51 -13.03
N GLY A 196 5.99 -9.43 -12.96
CA GLY A 196 7.46 -9.44 -13.07
C GLY A 196 8.07 -8.96 -11.76
N MET A 197 9.02 -9.70 -11.24
CA MET A 197 9.86 -9.30 -10.11
C MET A 197 11.31 -9.31 -10.53
N ARG A 198 12.03 -8.23 -10.24
CA ARG A 198 13.48 -8.16 -10.48
C ARG A 198 14.18 -7.79 -9.19
N TYR A 199 15.14 -8.62 -8.82
CA TYR A 199 16.02 -8.45 -7.68
C TYR A 199 17.43 -8.15 -8.18
N ASP A 200 17.89 -6.92 -7.94
CA ASP A 200 19.26 -6.50 -8.17
C ASP A 200 19.99 -6.33 -6.82
N ALA A 201 21.32 -6.10 -6.85
CA ALA A 201 22.12 -6.04 -5.63
C ALA A 201 21.60 -5.00 -4.59
N ASN A 202 21.07 -3.86 -5.05
CA ASN A 202 20.58 -2.78 -4.17
C ASN A 202 19.19 -2.26 -4.55
N SER A 203 18.53 -2.88 -5.51
CA SER A 203 17.22 -2.42 -5.98
C SER A 203 16.25 -3.59 -6.14
N PHE A 204 14.98 -3.28 -6.09
CA PHE A 204 13.90 -4.21 -6.35
C PHE A 204 12.84 -3.53 -7.21
N SER A 205 12.32 -4.25 -8.18
CA SER A 205 11.16 -3.80 -8.94
C SER A 205 10.08 -4.88 -9.01
N LEU A 206 8.82 -4.45 -8.89
CA LEU A 206 7.63 -5.27 -9.09
C LEU A 206 6.78 -4.63 -10.18
N THR A 207 6.53 -5.37 -11.25
CA THR A 207 5.67 -4.94 -12.36
C THR A 207 4.46 -5.85 -12.45
N ILE A 208 3.27 -5.26 -12.54
CA ILE A 208 2.00 -5.96 -12.65
C ILE A 208 1.27 -5.41 -13.87
N VAL A 209 0.90 -6.27 -14.79
CA VAL A 209 0.26 -5.88 -16.06
C VAL A 209 -0.97 -6.75 -16.31
N ASP A 210 -2.10 -6.14 -16.61
CA ASP A 210 -3.27 -6.78 -17.15
C ASP A 210 -3.53 -6.33 -18.59
N ASN A 211 -4.23 -7.15 -19.36
CA ASN A 211 -4.64 -6.87 -20.73
C ASN A 211 -6.12 -6.46 -20.85
N GLY A 212 -6.70 -5.91 -19.79
CA GLY A 212 -8.12 -5.58 -19.74
C GLY A 212 -8.50 -4.31 -20.50
N ALA A 213 -9.69 -3.79 -20.21
CA ALA A 213 -10.25 -2.63 -20.89
C ALA A 213 -9.42 -1.34 -20.73
N GLY A 214 -8.55 -1.26 -19.71
CA GLY A 214 -7.83 -0.05 -19.40
C GLY A 214 -8.75 1.13 -19.05
N PHE A 215 -8.15 2.27 -18.81
CA PHE A 215 -8.88 3.50 -18.45
C PHE A 215 -8.03 4.75 -18.75
N ASP A 216 -8.69 5.90 -18.87
CA ASP A 216 -8.00 7.19 -18.92
C ASP A 216 -7.50 7.58 -17.53
N TYR A 217 -6.20 7.40 -17.30
CA TYR A 217 -5.56 7.71 -16.03
C TYR A 217 -5.63 9.20 -15.68
N ALA A 218 -5.63 10.10 -16.67
CA ALA A 218 -5.70 11.54 -16.45
C ALA A 218 -7.10 11.96 -15.97
N ALA A 219 -8.15 11.35 -16.51
CA ALA A 219 -9.53 11.60 -16.11
C ALA A 219 -9.84 11.06 -14.72
N LEU A 220 -9.21 9.94 -14.30
CA LEU A 220 -9.42 9.31 -12.99
C LEU A 220 -8.66 9.96 -11.83
N LYS A 221 -7.74 10.90 -12.09
CA LYS A 221 -6.98 11.63 -11.04
C LYS A 221 -7.87 12.29 -9.97
N ALA A 222 -9.12 12.55 -10.29
CA ALA A 222 -10.09 13.16 -9.38
C ALA A 222 -10.93 12.16 -8.54
N GLY A 223 -10.94 10.84 -8.85
CA GLY A 223 -11.94 9.94 -8.28
C GLY A 223 -11.52 8.52 -7.87
N GLY A 224 -10.36 8.02 -8.26
CA GLY A 224 -9.96 6.63 -7.98
C GLY A 224 -9.20 6.47 -6.66
N SER A 225 -9.87 6.14 -5.55
CA SER A 225 -9.22 5.93 -4.25
C SER A 225 -8.18 4.78 -4.28
N GLY A 226 -8.45 3.68 -5.00
CA GLY A 226 -7.58 2.51 -5.05
C GLY A 226 -6.20 2.78 -5.65
N LEU A 227 -6.14 3.50 -6.77
CA LEU A 227 -4.88 3.82 -7.45
C LEU A 227 -4.00 4.76 -6.59
N ARG A 228 -4.61 5.78 -6.00
CA ARG A 228 -3.93 6.70 -5.09
C ARG A 228 -3.43 5.99 -3.85
N ASN A 229 -4.22 5.05 -3.31
CA ASN A 229 -3.83 4.24 -2.17
C ASN A 229 -2.62 3.35 -2.48
N MET A 230 -2.53 2.76 -3.68
CA MET A 230 -1.34 2.01 -4.10
C MET A 230 -0.08 2.88 -4.13
N GLN A 231 -0.16 4.09 -4.67
CA GLN A 231 0.96 5.04 -4.70
C GLN A 231 1.37 5.50 -3.30
N ASN A 232 0.41 5.84 -2.44
CA ASN A 232 0.67 6.23 -1.07
C ASN A 232 1.32 5.08 -0.28
N ARG A 233 0.81 3.86 -0.42
CA ARG A 233 1.39 2.66 0.23
C ARG A 233 2.83 2.42 -0.20
N ALA A 234 3.14 2.51 -1.48
CA ALA A 234 4.50 2.38 -1.97
C ALA A 234 5.43 3.42 -1.34
N ALA A 235 4.98 4.68 -1.28
CA ALA A 235 5.75 5.78 -0.69
C ALA A 235 6.08 5.56 0.80
N LEU A 236 5.19 4.89 1.58
CA LEU A 236 5.41 4.59 3.00
C LEU A 236 6.64 3.71 3.24
N VAL A 237 6.98 2.85 2.29
CA VAL A 237 8.13 1.93 2.38
C VAL A 237 9.33 2.38 1.54
N GLY A 238 9.33 3.64 1.11
CA GLY A 238 10.40 4.23 0.31
C GLY A 238 10.42 3.76 -1.14
N ALA A 239 9.30 3.23 -1.65
CA ALA A 239 9.14 2.83 -3.04
C ALA A 239 8.36 3.88 -3.84
N VAL A 240 8.53 3.86 -5.15
CA VAL A 240 7.79 4.70 -6.10
C VAL A 240 6.88 3.80 -6.94
N ALA A 241 5.57 4.03 -6.88
CA ALA A 241 4.62 3.35 -7.75
C ALA A 241 4.20 4.24 -8.93
N LYS A 242 4.43 3.74 -10.14
CA LYS A 242 4.00 4.35 -11.39
C LYS A 242 2.87 3.52 -11.97
N ILE A 243 1.75 4.16 -12.26
CA ILE A 243 0.58 3.53 -12.83
C ILE A 243 0.35 4.14 -14.22
N SER A 244 0.25 3.29 -15.22
CA SER A 244 -0.07 3.69 -16.59
C SER A 244 -1.20 2.83 -17.13
N SER A 245 -2.18 3.46 -17.77
CA SER A 245 -3.30 2.81 -18.42
C SER A 245 -3.81 3.67 -19.55
N GLU A 246 -4.24 3.04 -20.61
CA GLU A 246 -4.94 3.65 -21.73
C GLU A 246 -6.18 2.82 -22.05
N PRO A 247 -7.29 3.43 -22.48
CA PRO A 247 -8.47 2.69 -22.92
C PRO A 247 -8.12 1.64 -23.99
N GLY A 248 -8.54 0.39 -23.74
CA GLY A 248 -8.28 -0.74 -24.63
C GLY A 248 -6.89 -1.39 -24.55
N LYS A 249 -5.98 -0.87 -23.68
CA LYS A 249 -4.60 -1.40 -23.58
C LYS A 249 -4.27 -2.01 -22.20
N GLY A 250 -5.27 -2.15 -21.33
CA GLY A 250 -5.07 -2.66 -19.97
C GLY A 250 -4.41 -1.66 -19.04
N CYS A 251 -3.86 -2.17 -17.93
CA CYS A 251 -3.17 -1.38 -16.92
C CYS A 251 -1.81 -1.97 -16.59
N CYS A 252 -0.83 -1.09 -16.37
CA CYS A 252 0.50 -1.43 -15.89
C CYS A 252 0.81 -0.67 -14.61
N ILE A 253 1.19 -1.40 -13.56
CA ILE A 253 1.62 -0.88 -12.27
C ILE A 253 3.08 -1.29 -12.09
N ALA A 254 3.98 -0.34 -12.04
CA ALA A 254 5.39 -0.55 -11.78
C ALA A 254 5.78 0.06 -10.45
N ILE A 255 6.41 -0.72 -9.57
CA ILE A 255 6.86 -0.31 -8.24
C ILE A 255 8.36 -0.51 -8.19
N ASP A 256 9.08 0.55 -7.89
CA ASP A 256 10.54 0.56 -7.86
C ASP A 256 11.06 1.00 -6.49
N ILE A 257 12.02 0.27 -5.94
CA ILE A 257 12.90 0.71 -4.85
C ILE A 257 14.31 0.89 -5.40
N ALA A 258 14.79 2.13 -5.36
CA ALA A 258 16.13 2.49 -5.86
C ALA A 258 17.26 2.14 -4.88
N SER A 259 16.97 1.96 -3.59
CA SER A 259 17.96 1.58 -2.58
C SER A 259 17.35 0.69 -1.51
N LEU A 260 17.89 -0.52 -1.38
CA LEU A 260 17.55 -1.46 -0.31
C LEU A 260 18.35 -1.20 0.97
N ALA A 261 19.30 -0.26 0.96
CA ALA A 261 20.04 0.13 2.16
C ALA A 261 19.07 0.71 3.21
N LYS A 262 19.30 0.26 4.46
CA LYS A 262 18.54 0.67 5.65
C LYS A 262 18.70 2.14 5.96
#